data_f658318145534a412677761272fdcfd4
#
_entry.id   f658318145534a412677761272fdcfd4
#
_cell.length_a   1.000
_cell.length_b   1.000
_cell.length_c   1.000
_cell.angle_alpha   90.00
_cell.angle_beta   90.00
_cell.angle_gamma   90.00
#
_symmetry.space_group_name_H-M   'P 1'
#
loop_
_entity.id
_entity.type
_entity.pdbx_description
1 polymer ?
#
loop_
_entity_poly.entity_id
_entity_poly.type
_entity_poly.pdbx_seq_one_letter_code
_entity_poly.pdbx_strand_id
1 'polypeptide(L)'
;MSLKARLALRVPLVTALVAALIFLPAGSFRFWQGWVFVGIFVVFNAIFIAYFYRRDPALVERRLQNKEPRREQKRFKLVWVPLWVSTLILPGLDHRFGWSVELLGNVALWLSILAWAMVAVGWLLVFHVMQINSFASAIVQVEAGQRVITDGPYRVVRHPMYTGFMLMILATPLALGSYVALLPALLLIPVLVFRIRDEERVLRQELSGYAEYCERTRFRLIPSVF
;
A
#
# COMPACT_ATOMS: atom_id res chain seq x y z
N MET A 1 24.09 -2.41 11.76
CA MET A 1 23.65 -1.01 11.54
C MET A 1 22.53 -0.70 12.50
N SER A 2 22.54 0.48 13.16
CA SER A 2 21.43 0.94 13.99
C SER A 2 20.14 1.16 13.16
N LEU A 3 18.97 1.13 13.81
CA LEU A 3 17.69 1.41 13.15
C LEU A 3 17.71 2.78 12.46
N LYS A 4 18.26 3.80 13.15
CA LYS A 4 18.42 5.15 12.60
C LYS A 4 19.24 5.17 11.31
N ALA A 5 20.36 4.47 11.26
CA ALA A 5 21.21 4.41 10.07
C ALA A 5 20.52 3.68 8.91
N ARG A 6 19.75 2.61 9.22
CA ARG A 6 18.94 1.90 8.19
C ARG A 6 17.84 2.78 7.61
N LEU A 7 17.15 3.56 8.44
CA LEU A 7 16.12 4.50 7.99
C LEU A 7 16.73 5.65 7.17
N ALA A 8 17.82 6.24 7.65
CA ALA A 8 18.50 7.33 6.95
C ALA A 8 18.98 6.94 5.54
N LEU A 9 19.30 5.66 5.31
CA LEU A 9 19.67 5.16 4.00
C LEU A 9 18.45 4.75 3.15
N ARG A 10 17.52 3.98 3.74
CA ARG A 10 16.41 3.37 2.98
C ARG A 10 15.35 4.38 2.55
N VAL A 11 15.05 5.37 3.38
CA VAL A 11 13.97 6.33 3.06
C VAL A 11 14.30 7.19 1.85
N PRO A 12 15.46 7.85 1.77
CA PRO A 12 15.86 8.58 0.57
C PRO A 12 15.96 7.67 -0.66
N LEU A 13 16.49 6.44 -0.50
CA LEU A 13 16.61 5.49 -1.59
C LEU A 13 15.25 5.08 -2.16
N VAL A 14 14.28 4.75 -1.30
CA VAL A 14 12.92 4.38 -1.73
C VAL A 14 12.23 5.58 -2.36
N THR A 15 12.38 6.77 -1.79
CA THR A 15 11.84 8.01 -2.37
C THR A 15 12.43 8.28 -3.75
N ALA A 16 13.75 8.18 -3.91
CA ALA A 16 14.42 8.34 -5.19
C ALA A 16 13.97 7.29 -6.21
N LEU A 17 13.79 6.04 -5.78
CA LEU A 17 13.27 4.97 -6.63
C LEU A 17 11.85 5.27 -7.11
N VAL A 18 10.94 5.68 -6.22
CA VAL A 18 9.55 6.05 -6.59
C VAL A 18 9.56 7.23 -7.56
N ALA A 19 10.36 8.26 -7.30
CA ALA A 19 10.50 9.39 -8.21
C ALA A 19 11.07 8.95 -9.58
N ALA A 20 12.09 8.09 -9.59
CA ALA A 20 12.67 7.56 -10.81
C ALA A 20 11.65 6.74 -11.64
N LEU A 21 10.84 5.89 -10.98
CA LEU A 21 9.79 5.10 -11.64
C LEU A 21 8.71 5.99 -12.30
N ILE A 22 8.52 7.20 -11.80
CA ILE A 22 7.55 8.16 -12.35
C ILE A 22 8.19 9.05 -13.43
N PHE A 23 9.33 9.69 -13.13
CA PHE A 23 9.89 10.74 -13.96
C PHE A 23 10.79 10.25 -15.10
N LEU A 24 11.50 9.11 -14.94
CA LEU A 24 12.32 8.57 -16.03
C LEU A 24 11.46 8.13 -17.23
N PRO A 25 10.34 7.39 -17.04
CA PRO A 25 9.45 7.07 -18.15
C PRO A 25 8.77 8.32 -18.75
N ALA A 26 8.43 9.31 -17.92
CA ALA A 26 7.85 10.57 -18.38
C ALA A 26 8.81 11.37 -19.27
N GLY A 27 10.13 11.19 -19.10
CA GLY A 27 11.16 11.95 -19.84
C GLY A 27 11.09 13.46 -19.59
N SER A 28 10.36 13.90 -18.56
CA SER A 28 10.13 15.32 -18.29
C SER A 28 9.85 15.57 -16.81
N PHE A 29 10.48 16.60 -16.26
CA PHE A 29 10.16 17.12 -14.93
C PHE A 29 8.93 18.07 -14.92
N ARG A 30 8.34 18.36 -16.09
CA ARG A 30 7.09 19.11 -16.19
C ARG A 30 5.84 18.28 -15.84
N PHE A 31 6.02 17.00 -15.57
CA PHE A 31 4.96 16.10 -15.08
C PHE A 31 4.58 16.45 -13.63
N TRP A 32 3.75 17.49 -13.48
CA TRP A 32 3.43 18.10 -12.19
C TRP A 32 2.63 17.18 -11.26
N GLN A 33 1.78 16.27 -11.80
CA GLN A 33 1.07 15.27 -11.02
C GLN A 33 2.05 14.34 -10.30
N GLY A 34 3.18 14.01 -10.94
CA GLY A 34 4.25 13.24 -10.35
C GLY A 34 4.86 13.92 -9.11
N TRP A 35 5.05 15.25 -9.16
CA TRP A 35 5.55 16.01 -8.00
C TRP A 35 4.57 16.02 -6.83
N VAL A 36 3.26 16.19 -7.10
CA VAL A 36 2.23 16.12 -6.05
C VAL A 36 2.23 14.73 -5.40
N PHE A 37 2.27 13.66 -6.21
CA PHE A 37 2.29 12.29 -5.71
C PHE A 37 3.53 11.99 -4.86
N VAL A 38 4.72 12.36 -5.34
CA VAL A 38 5.99 12.19 -4.58
C VAL A 38 5.95 13.02 -3.31
N GLY A 39 5.41 14.25 -3.36
CA GLY A 39 5.23 15.11 -2.19
C GLY A 39 4.35 14.43 -1.11
N ILE A 40 3.19 13.92 -1.49
CA ILE A 40 2.31 13.15 -0.60
C ILE A 40 3.06 11.96 -0.01
N PHE A 41 3.75 11.18 -0.84
CA PHE A 41 4.54 10.02 -0.41
C PHE A 41 5.61 10.40 0.63
N VAL A 42 6.37 11.46 0.39
CA VAL A 42 7.42 11.95 1.31
C VAL A 42 6.82 12.41 2.64
N VAL A 43 5.76 13.22 2.61
CA VAL A 43 5.12 13.76 3.80
C VAL A 43 4.60 12.63 4.69
N PHE A 44 3.85 11.67 4.13
CA PHE A 44 3.31 10.57 4.92
C PHE A 44 4.40 9.64 5.47
N ASN A 45 5.47 9.35 4.69
CA ASN A 45 6.61 8.58 5.20
C ASN A 45 7.34 9.33 6.33
N ALA A 46 7.53 10.64 6.22
CA ALA A 46 8.15 11.45 7.26
C ALA A 46 7.32 11.44 8.56
N ILE A 47 5.99 11.64 8.46
CA ILE A 47 5.07 11.57 9.60
C ILE A 47 5.12 10.18 10.23
N PHE A 48 5.06 9.12 9.41
CA PHE A 48 5.11 7.73 9.84
C PHE A 48 6.39 7.45 10.66
N ILE A 49 7.54 7.81 10.10
CA ILE A 49 8.83 7.58 10.76
C ILE A 49 8.96 8.42 12.01
N ALA A 50 8.61 9.72 11.97
CA ALA A 50 8.69 10.60 13.12
C ALA A 50 7.85 10.10 14.31
N TYR A 51 6.67 9.54 14.03
CA TYR A 51 5.78 9.01 15.05
C TYR A 51 6.24 7.65 15.58
N PHE A 52 6.38 6.63 14.68
CA PHE A 52 6.63 5.25 15.11
C PHE A 52 8.07 5.01 15.56
N TYR A 53 9.05 5.75 15.05
CA TYR A 53 10.42 5.64 15.54
C TYR A 53 10.54 5.92 17.05
N ARG A 54 9.69 6.84 17.57
CA ARG A 54 9.66 7.18 19.01
C ARG A 54 8.72 6.31 19.81
N ARG A 55 7.60 5.88 19.23
CA ARG A 55 6.51 5.20 19.95
C ARG A 55 6.60 3.68 19.88
N ASP A 56 6.99 3.11 18.74
CA ASP A 56 7.10 1.67 18.52
C ASP A 56 8.23 1.35 17.53
N PRO A 57 9.50 1.41 18.00
CA PRO A 57 10.65 1.07 17.14
C PRO A 57 10.60 -0.36 16.64
N ALA A 58 9.99 -1.30 17.40
CA ALA A 58 9.87 -2.70 17.01
C ALA A 58 8.95 -2.88 15.80
N LEU A 59 7.85 -2.09 15.72
CA LEU A 59 7.00 -2.06 14.53
C LEU A 59 7.78 -1.59 13.30
N VAL A 60 8.60 -0.54 13.45
CA VAL A 60 9.43 -0.04 12.34
C VAL A 60 10.42 -1.12 11.89
N GLU A 61 11.04 -1.86 12.82
CA GLU A 61 11.94 -2.97 12.49
C GLU A 61 11.21 -4.10 11.75
N ARG A 62 10.02 -4.51 12.21
CA ARG A 62 9.17 -5.50 11.52
C ARG A 62 8.84 -5.08 10.08
N ARG A 63 8.56 -3.78 9.86
CA ARG A 63 8.30 -3.23 8.53
C ARG A 63 9.52 -3.20 7.61
N LEU A 64 10.71 -3.14 8.17
CA LEU A 64 11.96 -3.21 7.41
C LEU A 64 12.39 -4.64 7.04
N GLN A 65 11.72 -5.67 7.59
CA GLN A 65 11.98 -7.06 7.25
C GLN A 65 11.41 -7.38 5.86
N ASN A 66 12.27 -7.89 4.97
CA ASN A 66 11.90 -8.20 3.58
C ASN A 66 11.99 -9.70 3.26
N LYS A 67 12.53 -10.53 4.19
CA LYS A 67 12.70 -11.96 3.95
C LYS A 67 11.39 -12.68 4.25
N GLU A 68 10.67 -13.02 3.20
CA GLU A 68 9.46 -13.82 3.26
C GLU A 68 9.82 -15.30 3.33
N PRO A 69 9.48 -16.03 4.40
CA PRO A 69 9.80 -17.44 4.53
C PRO A 69 8.90 -18.34 3.68
N ARG A 70 7.64 -17.96 3.46
CA ARG A 70 6.60 -18.78 2.83
C ARG A 70 6.68 -18.76 1.30
N ARG A 71 6.59 -19.92 0.64
CA ARG A 71 6.66 -20.05 -0.83
C ARG A 71 5.51 -19.32 -1.54
N GLU A 72 4.29 -19.43 -1.00
CA GLU A 72 3.08 -18.79 -1.52
C GLU A 72 3.25 -17.28 -1.58
N GLN A 73 3.82 -16.70 -0.53
CA GLN A 73 4.07 -15.26 -0.43
C GLN A 73 5.22 -14.79 -1.34
N LYS A 74 6.17 -15.67 -1.66
CA LYS A 74 7.19 -15.38 -2.70
C LYS A 74 6.54 -15.30 -4.08
N ARG A 75 5.60 -16.23 -4.40
CA ARG A 75 4.83 -16.19 -5.65
C ARG A 75 3.95 -14.95 -5.72
N PHE A 76 3.30 -14.58 -4.60
CA PHE A 76 2.56 -13.33 -4.51
C PHE A 76 3.44 -12.13 -4.88
N LYS A 77 4.63 -11.99 -4.27
CA LYS A 77 5.56 -10.89 -4.57
C LYS A 77 6.01 -10.86 -6.02
N LEU A 78 6.18 -12.03 -6.65
CA LEU A 78 6.57 -12.14 -8.07
C LEU A 78 5.54 -11.53 -9.02
N VAL A 79 4.25 -11.57 -8.68
CA VAL A 79 3.17 -10.97 -9.47
C VAL A 79 2.85 -9.54 -9.00
N TRP A 80 2.82 -9.34 -7.67
CA TRP A 80 2.48 -8.06 -7.07
C TRP A 80 3.46 -6.95 -7.46
N VAL A 81 4.78 -7.21 -7.35
CA VAL A 81 5.80 -6.17 -7.57
C VAL A 81 5.79 -5.63 -9.01
N PRO A 82 5.79 -6.46 -10.07
CA PRO A 82 5.70 -5.94 -11.43
C PRO A 82 4.41 -5.14 -11.70
N LEU A 83 3.25 -5.62 -11.24
CA LEU A 83 1.99 -4.90 -11.40
C LEU A 83 2.01 -3.56 -10.65
N TRP A 84 2.49 -3.54 -9.42
CA TRP A 84 2.61 -2.32 -8.62
C TRP A 84 3.58 -1.32 -9.27
N VAL A 85 4.75 -1.78 -9.73
CA VAL A 85 5.72 -0.95 -10.45
C VAL A 85 5.10 -0.40 -11.74
N SER A 86 4.30 -1.20 -12.45
CA SER A 86 3.59 -0.74 -13.65
C SER A 86 2.61 0.39 -13.35
N THR A 87 1.97 0.43 -12.17
CA THR A 87 1.09 1.55 -11.79
C THR A 87 1.83 2.89 -11.62
N LEU A 88 3.15 2.86 -11.47
CA LEU A 88 4.00 4.07 -11.37
C LEU A 88 4.68 4.41 -12.70
N ILE A 89 5.10 3.40 -13.47
CA ILE A 89 5.79 3.58 -14.76
C ILE A 89 4.81 4.05 -15.85
N LEU A 90 3.66 3.39 -15.95
CA LEU A 90 2.70 3.67 -17.02
C LEU A 90 2.19 5.11 -17.05
N PRO A 91 1.88 5.79 -15.93
CA PRO A 91 1.52 7.20 -15.98
C PRO A 91 2.61 8.10 -16.55
N GLY A 92 3.88 7.79 -16.28
CA GLY A 92 5.00 8.49 -16.89
C GLY A 92 5.06 8.29 -18.40
N LEU A 93 4.95 7.04 -18.87
CA LEU A 93 4.89 6.74 -20.31
C LEU A 93 3.65 7.37 -20.97
N ASP A 94 2.50 7.31 -20.31
CA ASP A 94 1.26 7.89 -20.77
C ASP A 94 1.37 9.42 -20.89
N HIS A 95 1.99 10.10 -19.92
CA HIS A 95 2.32 11.51 -19.99
C HIS A 95 3.21 11.83 -21.21
N ARG A 96 4.15 10.94 -21.54
CA ARG A 96 5.08 11.14 -22.66
C ARG A 96 4.45 10.87 -24.02
N PHE A 97 3.62 9.84 -24.13
CA PHE A 97 3.08 9.34 -25.41
C PHE A 97 1.60 9.70 -25.64
N GLY A 98 0.87 10.18 -24.62
CA GLY A 98 -0.49 10.68 -24.74
C GLY A 98 -1.59 9.60 -24.89
N TRP A 99 -1.32 8.35 -24.52
CA TRP A 99 -2.28 7.24 -24.73
C TRP A 99 -3.66 7.48 -24.11
N SER A 100 -3.71 7.95 -22.86
CA SER A 100 -4.99 8.29 -22.21
C SER A 100 -5.70 9.43 -22.92
N VAL A 101 -4.94 10.43 -23.38
CA VAL A 101 -5.49 11.62 -24.07
C VAL A 101 -6.13 11.22 -25.37
N GLU A 102 -5.49 10.33 -26.13
CA GLU A 102 -6.02 9.84 -27.42
C GLU A 102 -7.27 8.95 -27.25
N LEU A 103 -7.31 8.12 -26.18
CA LEU A 103 -8.40 7.17 -25.96
C LEU A 103 -9.63 7.79 -25.26
N LEU A 104 -9.40 8.60 -24.22
CA LEU A 104 -10.45 9.04 -23.28
C LEU A 104 -10.38 10.55 -22.94
N GLY A 105 -9.38 11.26 -23.47
CA GLY A 105 -9.09 12.63 -23.10
C GLY A 105 -8.23 12.74 -21.84
N ASN A 106 -7.94 13.97 -21.43
CA ASN A 106 -7.20 14.22 -20.20
C ASN A 106 -8.00 13.79 -18.97
N VAL A 107 -7.32 13.23 -17.97
CA VAL A 107 -7.92 13.04 -16.65
C VAL A 107 -8.29 14.41 -16.08
N ALA A 108 -9.58 14.61 -15.82
CA ALA A 108 -10.08 15.87 -15.32
C ALA A 108 -9.42 16.24 -13.99
N LEU A 109 -9.08 17.51 -13.78
CA LEU A 109 -8.39 17.98 -12.57
C LEU A 109 -9.13 17.59 -11.29
N TRP A 110 -10.47 17.73 -11.27
CA TRP A 110 -11.28 17.34 -10.10
C TRP A 110 -11.14 15.85 -9.77
N LEU A 111 -11.00 14.99 -10.79
CA LEU A 111 -10.81 13.56 -10.59
C LEU A 111 -9.41 13.25 -10.03
N SER A 112 -8.38 13.95 -10.50
CA SER A 112 -7.03 13.86 -9.92
C SER A 112 -7.00 14.36 -8.47
N ILE A 113 -7.70 15.45 -8.14
CA ILE A 113 -7.82 15.96 -6.76
C ILE A 113 -8.51 14.92 -5.87
N LEU A 114 -9.62 14.35 -6.32
CA LEU A 114 -10.30 13.27 -5.60
C LEU A 114 -9.38 12.07 -5.39
N ALA A 115 -8.62 11.68 -6.41
CA ALA A 115 -7.66 10.58 -6.33
C ALA A 115 -6.54 10.87 -5.32
N TRP A 116 -5.98 12.08 -5.26
CA TRP A 116 -5.02 12.45 -4.21
C TRP A 116 -5.63 12.39 -2.81
N ALA A 117 -6.87 12.86 -2.66
CA ALA A 117 -7.60 12.74 -1.39
C ALA A 117 -7.77 11.26 -0.99
N MET A 118 -8.12 10.38 -1.93
CA MET A 118 -8.22 8.93 -1.68
C MET A 118 -6.87 8.32 -1.30
N VAL A 119 -5.77 8.70 -1.95
CA VAL A 119 -4.41 8.28 -1.56
C VAL A 119 -4.10 8.73 -0.14
N ALA A 120 -4.40 9.98 0.21
CA ALA A 120 -4.18 10.51 1.55
C ALA A 120 -5.03 9.77 2.60
N VAL A 121 -6.31 9.51 2.32
CA VAL A 121 -7.19 8.72 3.19
C VAL A 121 -6.66 7.30 3.37
N GLY A 122 -6.18 6.66 2.31
CA GLY A 122 -5.53 5.35 2.39
C GLY A 122 -4.32 5.34 3.32
N TRP A 123 -3.45 6.35 3.21
CA TRP A 123 -2.32 6.54 4.12
C TRP A 123 -2.76 6.77 5.58
N LEU A 124 -3.77 7.60 5.81
CA LEU A 124 -4.30 7.86 7.16
C LEU A 124 -4.89 6.58 7.77
N LEU A 125 -5.61 5.79 6.98
CA LEU A 125 -6.15 4.50 7.44
C LEU A 125 -5.02 3.53 7.80
N VAL A 126 -4.00 3.38 6.97
CA VAL A 126 -2.82 2.55 7.26
C VAL A 126 -2.13 3.03 8.53
N PHE A 127 -1.92 4.34 8.67
CA PHE A 127 -1.31 4.94 9.86
C PHE A 127 -2.12 4.63 11.12
N HIS A 128 -3.45 4.83 11.09
CA HIS A 128 -4.34 4.54 12.22
C HIS A 128 -4.36 3.04 12.58
N VAL A 129 -4.40 2.16 11.59
CA VAL A 129 -4.31 0.72 11.81
C VAL A 129 -3.02 0.34 12.52
N MET A 130 -1.89 0.93 12.13
CA MET A 130 -0.60 0.63 12.76
C MET A 130 -0.46 1.21 14.16
N GLN A 131 -1.21 2.25 14.51
CA GLN A 131 -1.29 2.74 15.90
C GLN A 131 -1.97 1.72 16.83
N ILE A 132 -2.94 0.96 16.30
CA ILE A 132 -3.72 -0.02 17.08
C ILE A 132 -3.04 -1.39 17.06
N ASN A 133 -2.42 -1.77 15.94
CA ASN A 133 -1.84 -3.08 15.72
C ASN A 133 -0.32 -3.00 15.55
N SER A 134 0.40 -3.17 16.63
CA SER A 134 1.88 -3.20 16.63
C SER A 134 2.45 -4.47 15.98
N PHE A 135 1.65 -5.53 15.77
CA PHE A 135 2.06 -6.75 15.07
C PHE A 135 1.94 -6.65 13.54
N ALA A 136 1.51 -5.49 13.00
CA ALA A 136 1.35 -5.29 11.57
C ALA A 136 2.68 -5.43 10.80
N SER A 137 3.03 -6.65 10.42
CA SER A 137 4.25 -6.99 9.69
C SER A 137 4.10 -6.80 8.18
N ALA A 138 5.23 -6.71 7.45
CA ALA A 138 5.27 -6.74 6.00
C ALA A 138 5.22 -8.18 5.44
N ILE A 139 5.44 -9.19 6.30
CA ILE A 139 5.45 -10.62 5.96
C ILE A 139 4.32 -11.34 6.71
N VAL A 140 3.84 -12.46 6.13
CA VAL A 140 2.77 -13.27 6.74
C VAL A 140 3.40 -14.25 7.72
N GLN A 141 3.29 -13.93 9.01
CA GLN A 141 3.71 -14.79 10.13
C GLN A 141 2.93 -14.40 11.38
N VAL A 142 2.79 -15.35 12.28
CA VAL A 142 2.32 -15.10 13.65
C VAL A 142 3.54 -14.95 14.55
N GLU A 143 3.60 -13.85 15.29
CA GLU A 143 4.72 -13.57 16.19
C GLU A 143 4.46 -14.10 17.60
N ALA A 144 5.53 -14.37 18.35
CA ALA A 144 5.40 -14.77 19.75
C ALA A 144 4.65 -13.69 20.55
N GLY A 145 3.61 -14.11 21.28
CA GLY A 145 2.77 -13.19 22.05
C GLY A 145 1.78 -12.37 21.23
N GLN A 146 1.64 -12.64 19.92
CA GLN A 146 0.62 -11.99 19.11
C GLN A 146 -0.78 -12.36 19.57
N ARG A 147 -1.64 -11.35 19.65
CA ARG A 147 -3.07 -11.49 19.97
C ARG A 147 -3.93 -10.96 18.84
N VAL A 148 -5.16 -11.45 18.77
CA VAL A 148 -6.16 -10.92 17.84
C VAL A 148 -6.52 -9.49 18.24
N ILE A 149 -6.38 -8.56 17.31
CA ILE A 149 -6.80 -7.16 17.49
C ILE A 149 -8.23 -7.04 16.98
N THR A 150 -9.11 -6.53 17.85
CA THR A 150 -10.53 -6.38 17.55
C THR A 150 -11.03 -4.95 17.63
N ASP A 151 -10.16 -4.01 17.95
CA ASP A 151 -10.50 -2.60 18.18
C ASP A 151 -10.40 -1.73 16.92
N GLY A 152 -11.01 -0.54 16.99
CA GLY A 152 -10.98 0.44 15.91
C GLY A 152 -11.51 -0.10 14.59
N PRO A 153 -10.79 0.08 13.47
CA PRO A 153 -11.22 -0.38 12.15
C PRO A 153 -11.40 -1.90 12.05
N TYR A 154 -10.75 -2.69 12.94
CA TYR A 154 -10.90 -4.14 13.00
C TYR A 154 -12.28 -4.61 13.48
N ARG A 155 -13.11 -3.72 14.04
CA ARG A 155 -14.53 -3.99 14.33
C ARG A 155 -15.37 -4.07 13.06
N VAL A 156 -14.95 -3.38 12.02
CA VAL A 156 -15.71 -3.21 10.77
C VAL A 156 -15.28 -4.22 9.72
N VAL A 157 -13.96 -4.33 9.51
CA VAL A 157 -13.35 -5.26 8.54
C VAL A 157 -12.13 -5.94 9.13
N ARG A 158 -11.83 -7.17 8.68
CA ARG A 158 -10.70 -7.94 9.21
C ARG A 158 -9.34 -7.44 8.74
N HIS A 159 -9.29 -6.80 7.56
CA HIS A 159 -8.05 -6.34 6.94
C HIS A 159 -8.07 -4.84 6.61
N PRO A 160 -8.24 -3.95 7.59
CA PRO A 160 -8.38 -2.52 7.34
C PRO A 160 -7.13 -1.90 6.71
N MET A 161 -5.94 -2.45 6.96
CA MET A 161 -4.72 -2.01 6.29
C MET A 161 -4.76 -2.28 4.79
N TYR A 162 -5.29 -3.44 4.37
CA TYR A 162 -5.46 -3.75 2.95
C TYR A 162 -6.55 -2.91 2.29
N THR A 163 -7.57 -2.48 3.05
CA THR A 163 -8.54 -1.47 2.58
C THR A 163 -7.83 -0.16 2.23
N GLY A 164 -6.94 0.32 3.09
CA GLY A 164 -6.12 1.50 2.81
C GLY A 164 -5.22 1.33 1.58
N PHE A 165 -4.55 0.17 1.45
CA PHE A 165 -3.74 -0.13 0.26
C PHE A 165 -4.56 -0.18 -1.01
N MET A 166 -5.75 -0.79 -0.98
CA MET A 166 -6.66 -0.85 -2.13
C MET A 166 -7.09 0.55 -2.59
N LEU A 167 -7.44 1.44 -1.65
CA LEU A 167 -7.73 2.84 -1.97
C LEU A 167 -6.55 3.52 -2.67
N MET A 168 -5.34 3.38 -2.13
CA MET A 168 -4.14 3.96 -2.73
C MET A 168 -3.86 3.39 -4.13
N ILE A 169 -3.94 2.06 -4.31
CA ILE A 169 -3.66 1.38 -5.58
C ILE A 169 -4.61 1.87 -6.67
N LEU A 170 -5.92 1.90 -6.39
CA LEU A 170 -6.93 2.30 -7.37
C LEU A 170 -6.89 3.80 -7.68
N ALA A 171 -6.53 4.63 -6.71
CA ALA A 171 -6.44 6.06 -6.89
C ALA A 171 -5.13 6.51 -7.58
N THR A 172 -4.02 5.79 -7.42
CA THR A 172 -2.70 6.17 -7.93
C THR A 172 -2.70 6.50 -9.44
N PRO A 173 -3.30 5.69 -10.35
CA PRO A 173 -3.36 6.02 -11.77
C PRO A 173 -4.01 7.36 -12.07
N LEU A 174 -5.16 7.63 -11.47
CA LEU A 174 -5.89 8.89 -11.66
C LEU A 174 -5.19 10.07 -10.98
N ALA A 175 -4.56 9.84 -9.84
CA ALA A 175 -3.71 10.81 -9.15
C ALA A 175 -2.51 11.23 -10.02
N LEU A 176 -1.99 10.31 -10.82
CA LEU A 176 -0.92 10.54 -11.79
C LEU A 176 -1.43 10.90 -13.20
N GLY A 177 -2.74 11.13 -13.40
CA GLY A 177 -3.31 11.60 -14.65
C GLY A 177 -3.35 10.57 -15.79
N SER A 178 -3.46 9.26 -15.48
CA SER A 178 -3.47 8.19 -16.47
C SER A 178 -4.65 7.24 -16.30
N TYR A 179 -5.43 7.05 -17.35
CA TYR A 179 -6.45 5.99 -17.41
C TYR A 179 -5.84 4.63 -17.77
N VAL A 180 -4.78 4.62 -18.58
CA VAL A 180 -4.12 3.36 -19.01
C VAL A 180 -3.54 2.61 -17.81
N ALA A 181 -3.02 3.31 -16.82
CA ALA A 181 -2.47 2.70 -15.62
C ALA A 181 -3.53 2.10 -14.67
N LEU A 182 -4.84 2.33 -14.92
CA LEU A 182 -5.91 1.63 -14.20
C LEU A 182 -5.88 0.11 -14.45
N LEU A 183 -5.43 -0.33 -15.63
CA LEU A 183 -5.37 -1.76 -15.95
C LEU A 183 -4.52 -2.56 -14.94
N PRO A 184 -3.23 -2.27 -14.73
CA PRO A 184 -2.45 -2.98 -13.71
C PRO A 184 -2.97 -2.75 -12.29
N ALA A 185 -3.55 -1.59 -11.97
CA ALA A 185 -4.15 -1.34 -10.67
C ALA A 185 -5.35 -2.26 -10.41
N LEU A 186 -6.21 -2.47 -11.39
CA LEU A 186 -7.34 -3.41 -11.29
C LEU A 186 -6.87 -4.87 -11.20
N LEU A 187 -5.80 -5.24 -11.90
CA LEU A 187 -5.20 -6.58 -11.82
C LEU A 187 -4.56 -6.85 -10.44
N LEU A 188 -4.21 -5.83 -9.67
CA LEU A 188 -3.74 -6.00 -8.29
C LEU A 188 -4.86 -6.44 -7.33
N ILE A 189 -6.14 -6.21 -7.64
CA ILE A 189 -7.26 -6.60 -6.76
C ILE A 189 -7.30 -8.12 -6.53
N PRO A 190 -7.36 -8.98 -7.57
CA PRO A 190 -7.38 -10.43 -7.35
C PRO A 190 -6.10 -10.93 -6.67
N VAL A 191 -4.94 -10.31 -6.92
CA VAL A 191 -3.68 -10.64 -6.24
C VAL A 191 -3.76 -10.32 -4.75
N LEU A 192 -4.37 -9.18 -4.38
CA LEU A 192 -4.61 -8.80 -2.99
C LEU A 192 -5.60 -9.75 -2.30
N VAL A 193 -6.69 -10.13 -2.98
CA VAL A 193 -7.65 -11.11 -2.47
C VAL A 193 -6.98 -12.45 -2.20
N PHE A 194 -6.10 -12.91 -3.10
CA PHE A 194 -5.31 -14.13 -2.87
C PHE A 194 -4.45 -14.01 -1.60
N ARG A 195 -3.74 -12.89 -1.43
CA ARG A 195 -2.91 -12.65 -0.24
C ARG A 195 -3.73 -12.68 1.05
N ILE A 196 -4.90 -12.04 1.06
CA ILE A 196 -5.80 -12.02 2.23
C ILE A 196 -6.25 -13.43 2.60
N ARG A 197 -6.66 -14.23 1.60
CA ARG A 197 -7.11 -15.61 1.85
C ARG A 197 -6.00 -16.51 2.39
N ASP A 198 -4.79 -16.33 1.89
CA ASP A 198 -3.63 -17.07 2.37
C ASP A 198 -3.23 -16.64 3.80
N GLU A 199 -3.23 -15.34 4.08
CA GLU A 199 -3.00 -14.80 5.43
C GLU A 199 -4.05 -15.29 6.42
N GLU A 200 -5.35 -15.26 6.09
CA GLU A 200 -6.40 -15.79 6.96
C GLU A 200 -6.26 -17.29 7.24
N ARG A 201 -5.75 -18.07 6.26
CA ARG A 201 -5.46 -19.50 6.47
C ARG A 201 -4.42 -19.67 7.56
N VAL A 202 -3.34 -18.93 7.52
CA VAL A 202 -2.27 -18.95 8.52
C VAL A 202 -2.79 -18.49 9.88
N LEU A 203 -3.50 -17.35 9.92
CA LEU A 203 -4.04 -16.81 11.18
C LEU A 203 -5.04 -17.77 11.85
N ARG A 204 -5.87 -18.46 11.08
CA ARG A 204 -6.81 -19.47 11.62
C ARG A 204 -6.10 -20.69 12.21
N GLN A 205 -4.93 -21.05 11.68
CA GLN A 205 -4.16 -22.21 12.14
C GLN A 205 -3.23 -21.88 13.32
N GLU A 206 -2.67 -20.67 13.34
CA GLU A 206 -1.56 -20.33 14.22
C GLU A 206 -1.93 -19.29 15.31
N LEU A 207 -3.04 -18.53 15.15
CA LEU A 207 -3.43 -17.47 16.09
C LEU A 207 -4.72 -17.85 16.84
N SER A 208 -4.58 -18.13 18.15
CA SER A 208 -5.72 -18.44 19.01
C SER A 208 -6.75 -17.29 19.04
N GLY A 209 -8.04 -17.64 18.96
CA GLY A 209 -9.16 -16.67 18.96
C GLY A 209 -9.44 -16.00 17.61
N TYR A 210 -8.66 -16.31 16.55
CA TYR A 210 -8.90 -15.70 15.24
C TYR A 210 -10.15 -16.25 14.55
N ALA A 211 -10.49 -17.53 14.77
CA ALA A 211 -11.71 -18.12 14.22
C ALA A 211 -12.97 -17.45 14.77
N GLU A 212 -13.05 -17.24 16.08
CA GLU A 212 -14.16 -16.57 16.77
C GLU A 212 -14.26 -15.09 16.36
N TYR A 213 -13.11 -14.44 16.12
CA TYR A 213 -13.10 -13.08 15.59
C TYR A 213 -13.71 -13.02 14.18
N CYS A 214 -13.44 -13.99 13.32
CA CYS A 214 -14.03 -14.06 11.99
C CYS A 214 -15.56 -14.22 11.99
N GLU A 215 -16.13 -14.84 13.03
CA GLU A 215 -17.59 -14.96 13.19
C GLU A 215 -18.23 -13.61 13.53
N ARG A 216 -17.56 -12.80 14.35
CA ARG A 216 -18.02 -11.46 14.76
C ARG A 216 -17.82 -10.43 13.67
N THR A 217 -16.64 -10.41 13.03
CA THR A 217 -16.31 -9.47 11.96
C THR A 217 -16.32 -10.20 10.63
N ARG A 218 -17.46 -10.15 9.93
CA ARG A 218 -17.71 -10.97 8.73
C ARG A 218 -16.98 -10.47 7.48
N PHE A 219 -16.80 -9.16 7.35
CA PHE A 219 -16.22 -8.55 6.15
C PHE A 219 -14.70 -8.50 6.20
N ARG A 220 -14.05 -8.71 5.05
CA ARG A 220 -12.59 -8.68 4.92
C ARG A 220 -12.05 -7.27 4.63
N LEU A 221 -12.59 -6.61 3.61
CA LEU A 221 -12.11 -5.33 3.10
C LEU A 221 -13.18 -4.25 3.08
N ILE A 222 -14.35 -4.58 2.52
CA ILE A 222 -15.43 -3.63 2.28
C ILE A 222 -16.68 -4.18 2.94
N PRO A 223 -17.30 -3.42 3.88
CA PRO A 223 -18.56 -3.82 4.50
C PRO A 223 -19.62 -4.15 3.45
N SER A 224 -20.34 -5.23 3.66
CA SER A 224 -21.42 -5.74 2.80
C SER A 224 -20.99 -6.24 1.40
N VAL A 225 -19.69 -6.25 1.06
CA VAL A 225 -19.20 -6.71 -0.24
C VAL A 225 -18.25 -7.91 -0.09
N PHE A 226 -17.17 -7.77 0.70
CA PHE A 226 -16.12 -8.81 0.82
C PHE A 226 -15.45 -8.78 2.20
#